data_8fb2244853322136b7680cc0a09e4833
#
_entry.id   8fb2244853322136b7680cc0a09e4833
#
_cell.length_a   1.000
_cell.length_b   1.000
_cell.length_c   1.000
_cell.angle_alpha   90.00
_cell.angle_beta   90.00
_cell.angle_gamma   90.00
#
_symmetry.space_group_name_H-M   'P 1'
#
loop_
_entity.id
_entity.type
_entity.pdbx_description
1 polymer ?
#
loop_
_entity_poly.entity_id
_entity_poly.type
_entity_poly.pdbx_seq_one_letter_code
_entity_poly.pdbx_strand_id
1 'polypeptide(L)'
;MQKKKGYVSFVLHAHLPFIHHPESDDYLEESWLYEAISETYIPLLKNFKKLVDEGVDFRITMSMTPPLLSMLDNKLLQQKYIKYLERMIELSKKEVKRTAKNEQVNKLSHYYLDRYSSDLHLYKDVFKCDLISQFKHFQDIGVLEIITCGATHGFFPILYVNEKTVKAQIAVGVQTYKKYFGKQPRGIWLPECGYIPEVDKYLKEFGIEYIITETHGILYADPTPVYGTFAPIVSPGGIVAFGRDIGSSRQVWSSVNGYPGDYNYREFYRDIGYDADYDYIKPYIAHNGVRVHTGIKYYRITGKTENKDYYNLQWAKDSVERQAGHFFDCRNMQIENISQYMNKPPIILCPYDAELYGHWWYEGPYWLYTLFKKIYYDDCNFKLITPSEYIDKYPEMQVATPCRSSWGANGYNGVWLNPTNDYVHKHLHTAGDRMCELAQNYPNAKGIQQKALNQCARELLLAQSSDWLFIITNGTMVDYAKKRIKDHIGRFTKLYHQIKDNKIDKDFLKDIEEKDCVFPEIDYRIYK
;
A
#
# COMPACT_ATOMS: atom_id res chain seq x y z
N MET A 1 32.44 -17.12 -10.27
CA MET A 1 31.40 -16.69 -9.32
C MET A 1 30.89 -17.91 -8.57
N GLN A 2 30.88 -17.85 -7.24
CA GLN A 2 30.31 -18.92 -6.42
C GLN A 2 28.81 -19.05 -6.69
N LYS A 3 28.29 -20.26 -6.82
CA LYS A 3 26.86 -20.51 -7.09
C LYS A 3 26.03 -20.01 -5.90
N LYS A 4 25.14 -19.07 -6.11
CA LYS A 4 24.27 -18.55 -5.06
C LYS A 4 23.38 -19.67 -4.52
N LYS A 5 23.20 -19.72 -3.19
CA LYS A 5 22.49 -20.81 -2.48
C LYS A 5 21.00 -20.56 -2.33
N GLY A 6 20.56 -19.31 -2.40
CA GLY A 6 19.16 -18.94 -2.22
C GLY A 6 18.83 -17.53 -2.69
N TYR A 7 17.63 -17.07 -2.34
CA TYR A 7 17.06 -15.80 -2.78
C TYR A 7 16.38 -15.05 -1.64
N VAL A 8 16.36 -13.73 -1.76
CA VAL A 8 15.53 -12.82 -0.93
C VAL A 8 14.61 -12.04 -1.86
N SER A 9 13.34 -11.99 -1.52
CA SER A 9 12.31 -11.28 -2.29
C SER A 9 11.63 -10.22 -1.43
N PHE A 10 11.80 -8.96 -1.79
CA PHE A 10 11.08 -7.85 -1.17
C PHE A 10 9.77 -7.61 -1.89
N VAL A 11 8.69 -7.48 -1.13
CA VAL A 11 7.37 -7.12 -1.66
C VAL A 11 6.84 -5.93 -0.87
N LEU A 12 6.67 -4.81 -1.53
CA LEU A 12 6.12 -3.59 -0.94
C LEU A 12 4.65 -3.44 -1.35
N HIS A 13 3.77 -3.33 -0.36
CA HIS A 13 2.35 -3.11 -0.58
C HIS A 13 2.04 -1.62 -0.52
N ALA A 14 1.85 -0.98 -1.68
CA ALA A 14 1.49 0.43 -1.80
C ALA A 14 -0.03 0.58 -1.83
N HIS A 15 -0.59 1.12 -0.75
CA HIS A 15 -2.03 1.23 -0.57
C HIS A 15 -2.44 2.46 0.23
N LEU A 16 -3.49 3.13 -0.28
CA LEU A 16 -4.30 4.09 0.46
C LEU A 16 -5.77 3.89 0.06
N PRO A 17 -6.74 4.08 0.98
CA PRO A 17 -8.16 4.09 0.62
C PRO A 17 -8.45 5.21 -0.38
N PHE A 18 -9.49 5.04 -1.19
CA PHE A 18 -9.88 6.07 -2.14
C PHE A 18 -10.45 7.30 -1.42
N ILE A 19 -9.74 8.41 -1.50
CA ILE A 19 -10.10 9.70 -0.91
C ILE A 19 -10.08 10.76 -2.02
N HIS A 20 -11.24 11.34 -2.28
CA HIS A 20 -11.42 12.35 -3.30
C HIS A 20 -12.57 13.27 -2.91
N HIS A 21 -12.29 14.54 -2.68
CA HIS A 21 -13.22 15.55 -2.22
C HIS A 21 -13.21 16.76 -3.16
N PRO A 22 -13.92 16.68 -4.31
CA PRO A 22 -13.95 17.78 -5.28
C PRO A 22 -14.66 19.01 -4.76
N GLU A 23 -15.49 18.85 -3.72
CA GLU A 23 -16.22 19.92 -3.05
C GLU A 23 -15.37 20.80 -2.12
N SER A 24 -14.12 20.42 -1.87
CA SER A 24 -13.21 21.14 -0.97
C SER A 24 -11.84 21.35 -1.61
N ASP A 25 -11.28 22.55 -1.47
CA ASP A 25 -9.92 22.83 -1.93
C ASP A 25 -8.84 22.18 -1.05
N ASP A 26 -9.16 21.89 0.20
CA ASP A 26 -8.20 21.42 1.21
C ASP A 26 -8.90 20.48 2.21
N TYR A 27 -8.95 19.19 1.88
CA TYR A 27 -9.57 18.18 2.73
C TYR A 27 -8.51 17.43 3.54
N LEU A 28 -8.74 17.26 4.83
CA LEU A 28 -7.73 16.73 5.77
C LEU A 28 -7.15 15.39 5.33
N GLU A 29 -8.01 14.45 4.98
CA GLU A 29 -7.61 13.07 4.67
C GLU A 29 -6.94 12.94 3.29
N GLU A 30 -7.08 13.93 2.40
CA GLU A 30 -6.30 13.98 1.16
C GLU A 30 -4.80 14.16 1.43
N SER A 31 -4.42 14.67 2.62
CA SER A 31 -3.02 14.80 3.03
C SER A 31 -2.30 13.45 3.09
N TRP A 32 -3.00 12.35 3.35
CA TRP A 32 -2.40 11.01 3.35
C TRP A 32 -1.74 10.67 2.01
N LEU A 33 -2.41 11.03 0.91
CA LEU A 33 -1.83 10.86 -0.42
C LEU A 33 -0.59 11.77 -0.63
N TYR A 34 -0.65 13.03 -0.18
CA TYR A 34 0.44 13.98 -0.38
C TYR A 34 1.68 13.58 0.43
N GLU A 35 1.47 13.13 1.65
CA GLU A 35 2.51 12.59 2.53
C GLU A 35 3.14 11.33 1.93
N ALA A 36 2.34 10.38 1.44
CA ALA A 36 2.84 9.16 0.81
C ALA A 36 3.63 9.46 -0.48
N ILE A 37 3.16 10.38 -1.32
CA ILE A 37 3.91 10.80 -2.52
C ILE A 37 5.27 11.40 -2.12
N SER A 38 5.28 12.35 -1.16
CA SER A 38 6.49 13.08 -0.77
C SER A 38 7.47 12.22 0.02
N GLU A 39 6.97 11.36 0.90
CA GLU A 39 7.82 10.65 1.86
C GLU A 39 8.17 9.23 1.40
N THR A 40 7.32 8.59 0.58
CA THR A 40 7.53 7.21 0.11
C THR A 40 7.77 7.11 -1.39
N TYR A 41 6.82 7.53 -2.23
CA TYR A 41 6.86 7.17 -3.66
C TYR A 41 7.95 7.91 -4.42
N ILE A 42 8.09 9.23 -4.24
CA ILE A 42 9.19 9.99 -4.87
C ILE A 42 10.56 9.49 -4.35
N PRO A 43 10.81 9.32 -3.04
CA PRO A 43 12.06 8.75 -2.55
C PRO A 43 12.39 7.36 -3.09
N LEU A 44 11.42 6.45 -3.19
CA LEU A 44 11.63 5.12 -3.79
C LEU A 44 12.02 5.24 -5.26
N LEU A 45 11.30 6.03 -6.06
CA LEU A 45 11.62 6.25 -7.48
C LEU A 45 13.00 6.87 -7.67
N LYS A 46 13.39 7.84 -6.83
CA LYS A 46 14.76 8.43 -6.81
C LYS A 46 15.83 7.36 -6.56
N ASN A 47 15.59 6.47 -5.61
CA ASN A 47 16.53 5.43 -5.25
C ASN A 47 16.59 4.32 -6.30
N PHE A 48 15.46 3.92 -6.90
CA PHE A 48 15.46 2.96 -8.01
C PHE A 48 16.21 3.52 -9.22
N LYS A 49 15.96 4.79 -9.56
CA LYS A 49 16.71 5.46 -10.61
C LYS A 49 18.22 5.47 -10.32
N LYS A 50 18.61 5.82 -9.10
CA LYS A 50 20.01 5.87 -8.70
C LYS A 50 20.68 4.49 -8.78
N LEU A 51 20.00 3.42 -8.35
CA LEU A 51 20.48 2.05 -8.46
C LEU A 51 20.69 1.65 -9.93
N VAL A 52 19.74 1.99 -10.80
CA VAL A 52 19.86 1.72 -12.26
C VAL A 52 21.00 2.52 -12.88
N ASP A 53 21.12 3.82 -12.57
CA ASP A 53 22.19 4.69 -13.07
C ASP A 53 23.59 4.20 -12.61
N GLU A 54 23.70 3.60 -11.43
CA GLU A 54 24.91 3.00 -10.88
C GLU A 54 25.18 1.57 -11.39
N GLY A 55 24.31 1.02 -12.23
CA GLY A 55 24.44 -0.33 -12.80
C GLY A 55 24.22 -1.46 -11.79
N VAL A 56 23.52 -1.19 -10.68
CA VAL A 56 23.20 -2.19 -9.65
C VAL A 56 22.07 -3.08 -10.15
N ASP A 57 22.31 -4.39 -10.27
CA ASP A 57 21.28 -5.38 -10.61
C ASP A 57 20.48 -5.74 -9.35
N PHE A 58 19.26 -5.23 -9.26
CA PHE A 58 18.34 -5.50 -8.16
C PHE A 58 16.98 -5.99 -8.64
N ARG A 59 16.24 -6.63 -7.76
CA ARG A 59 14.84 -7.03 -7.97
C ARG A 59 14.00 -6.64 -6.78
N ILE A 60 12.82 -6.10 -7.05
CA ILE A 60 11.82 -5.78 -6.03
C ILE A 60 10.42 -5.97 -6.62
N THR A 61 9.46 -6.29 -5.79
CA THR A 61 8.03 -6.39 -6.16
C THR A 61 7.24 -5.30 -5.45
N MET A 62 6.29 -4.68 -6.12
CA MET A 62 5.33 -3.75 -5.50
C MET A 62 3.90 -4.14 -5.86
N SER A 63 3.04 -4.22 -4.85
CA SER A 63 1.61 -4.18 -5.07
C SER A 63 1.18 -2.72 -5.14
N MET A 64 0.51 -2.33 -6.24
CA MET A 64 -0.07 -1.00 -6.37
C MET A 64 -1.59 -1.14 -6.45
N THR A 65 -2.27 -0.68 -5.39
CA THR A 65 -3.72 -0.89 -5.28
C THR A 65 -4.51 -0.02 -6.24
N PRO A 66 -5.66 -0.51 -6.74
CA PRO A 66 -6.48 0.25 -7.68
C PRO A 66 -6.94 1.62 -7.18
N PRO A 67 -7.29 1.82 -5.88
CA PRO A 67 -7.59 3.14 -5.34
C PRO A 67 -6.41 4.10 -5.44
N LEU A 68 -5.21 3.64 -5.06
CA LEU A 68 -3.99 4.43 -5.16
C LEU A 68 -3.70 4.82 -6.61
N LEU A 69 -3.75 3.88 -7.55
CA LEU A 69 -3.57 4.16 -8.98
C LEU A 69 -4.57 5.20 -9.48
N SER A 70 -5.84 5.08 -9.08
CA SER A 70 -6.89 6.02 -9.47
C SER A 70 -6.66 7.43 -8.90
N MET A 71 -6.16 7.54 -7.67
CA MET A 71 -5.82 8.83 -7.06
C MET A 71 -4.58 9.45 -7.70
N LEU A 72 -3.54 8.67 -7.98
CA LEU A 72 -2.32 9.16 -8.65
C LEU A 72 -2.59 9.67 -10.07
N ASP A 73 -3.58 9.10 -10.78
CA ASP A 73 -4.01 9.55 -12.13
C ASP A 73 -5.01 10.72 -12.09
N ASN A 74 -5.60 11.04 -10.93
CA ASN A 74 -6.64 12.05 -10.80
C ASN A 74 -6.06 13.47 -10.94
N LYS A 75 -6.51 14.22 -11.95
CA LYS A 75 -6.00 15.56 -12.27
C LYS A 75 -6.23 16.59 -11.16
N LEU A 76 -7.36 16.51 -10.45
CA LEU A 76 -7.63 17.40 -9.32
C LEU A 76 -6.65 17.14 -8.17
N LEU A 77 -6.45 15.88 -7.80
CA LEU A 77 -5.50 15.51 -6.74
C LEU A 77 -4.05 15.87 -7.12
N GLN A 78 -3.66 15.70 -8.40
CA GLN A 78 -2.36 16.15 -8.89
C GLN A 78 -2.16 17.67 -8.72
N GLN A 79 -3.18 18.47 -9.03
CA GLN A 79 -3.13 19.93 -8.86
C GLN A 79 -3.09 20.32 -7.37
N LYS A 80 -3.88 19.66 -6.53
CA LYS A 80 -3.86 19.89 -5.08
C LYS A 80 -2.49 19.53 -4.46
N TYR A 81 -1.86 18.44 -4.92
CA TYR A 81 -0.52 18.07 -4.47
C TYR A 81 0.54 19.11 -4.85
N ILE A 82 0.47 19.69 -6.06
CA ILE A 82 1.36 20.81 -6.44
C ILE A 82 1.18 21.99 -5.48
N LYS A 83 -0.06 22.38 -5.20
CA LYS A 83 -0.37 23.47 -4.23
C LYS A 83 0.16 23.13 -2.82
N TYR A 84 0.05 21.87 -2.40
CA TYR A 84 0.63 21.40 -1.14
C TYR A 84 2.15 21.62 -1.12
N LEU A 85 2.89 21.20 -2.15
CA LEU A 85 4.34 21.39 -2.23
C LEU A 85 4.72 22.88 -2.24
N GLU A 86 4.00 23.72 -2.97
CA GLU A 86 4.22 25.18 -3.00
C GLU A 86 4.04 25.80 -1.60
N ARG A 87 3.01 25.38 -0.83
CA ARG A 87 2.82 25.80 0.57
C ARG A 87 3.96 25.33 1.48
N MET A 88 4.44 24.08 1.32
CA MET A 88 5.55 23.55 2.12
C MET A 88 6.87 24.24 1.81
N ILE A 89 7.11 24.65 0.56
CA ILE A 89 8.26 25.46 0.17
C ILE A 89 8.20 26.86 0.82
N GLU A 90 7.02 27.49 0.81
CA GLU A 90 6.82 28.78 1.48
C GLU A 90 7.09 28.68 2.98
N LEU A 91 6.51 27.66 3.66
CA LEU A 91 6.74 27.40 5.06
C LEU A 91 8.22 27.14 5.35
N SER A 92 8.90 26.32 4.53
CA SER A 92 10.33 26.04 4.69
C SER A 92 11.20 27.30 4.55
N LYS A 93 10.86 28.22 3.64
CA LYS A 93 11.54 29.55 3.55
C LYS A 93 11.36 30.39 4.81
N LYS A 94 10.19 30.35 5.43
CA LYS A 94 9.95 31.02 6.72
C LYS A 94 10.72 30.35 7.85
N GLU A 95 10.79 29.00 7.86
CA GLU A 95 11.55 28.23 8.83
C GLU A 95 13.04 28.53 8.76
N VAL A 96 13.64 28.66 7.58
CA VAL A 96 15.04 29.09 7.42
C VAL A 96 15.28 30.43 8.12
N LYS A 97 14.36 31.39 8.02
CA LYS A 97 14.49 32.68 8.70
C LYS A 97 14.25 32.57 10.20
N ARG A 98 13.21 31.82 10.62
CA ARG A 98 12.85 31.66 12.05
C ARG A 98 13.97 30.97 12.85
N THR A 99 14.63 30.00 12.24
CA THR A 99 15.64 29.17 12.90
C THR A 99 17.08 29.70 12.79
N ALA A 100 17.28 30.85 12.16
CA ALA A 100 18.61 31.42 11.84
C ALA A 100 19.58 31.50 13.05
N LYS A 101 19.05 31.62 14.28
CA LYS A 101 19.86 31.67 15.52
C LYS A 101 20.24 30.30 16.07
N ASN A 102 19.66 29.21 15.56
CA ASN A 102 19.97 27.85 15.98
C ASN A 102 20.57 27.09 14.77
N GLU A 103 21.89 27.01 14.73
CA GLU A 103 22.63 26.45 13.60
C GLU A 103 22.16 25.03 13.21
N GLN A 104 21.93 24.16 14.18
CA GLN A 104 21.55 22.77 13.94
C GLN A 104 20.15 22.68 13.31
N VAL A 105 19.17 23.40 13.86
CA VAL A 105 17.80 23.43 13.30
C VAL A 105 17.78 24.17 11.97
N ASN A 106 18.58 25.21 11.80
CA ASN A 106 18.67 25.96 10.56
C ASN A 106 19.20 25.10 9.40
N LYS A 107 20.20 24.24 9.64
CA LYS A 107 20.64 23.25 8.65
C LYS A 107 19.52 22.31 8.23
N LEU A 108 18.67 21.86 9.17
CA LEU A 108 17.51 21.05 8.86
C LEU A 108 16.43 21.83 8.09
N SER A 109 16.24 23.12 8.41
CA SER A 109 15.31 23.98 7.67
C SER A 109 15.72 24.13 6.20
N HIS A 110 17.02 24.32 5.94
CA HIS A 110 17.55 24.32 4.56
C HIS A 110 17.36 22.98 3.88
N TYR A 111 17.62 21.87 4.58
CA TYR A 111 17.39 20.52 4.06
C TYR A 111 15.93 20.31 3.61
N TYR A 112 14.93 20.75 4.41
CA TYR A 112 13.52 20.63 4.01
C TYR A 112 13.15 21.56 2.84
N LEU A 113 13.71 22.77 2.80
CA LEU A 113 13.52 23.68 1.66
C LEU A 113 14.03 23.06 0.35
N ASP A 114 15.24 22.49 0.38
CA ASP A 114 15.85 21.85 -0.78
C ASP A 114 15.05 20.60 -1.19
N ARG A 115 14.59 19.81 -0.21
CA ARG A 115 13.79 18.62 -0.44
C ARG A 115 12.47 18.96 -1.14
N TYR A 116 11.64 19.84 -0.56
CA TYR A 116 10.36 20.19 -1.16
C TYR A 116 10.50 20.87 -2.52
N SER A 117 11.54 21.69 -2.70
CA SER A 117 11.85 22.31 -3.98
C SER A 117 12.24 21.27 -5.03
N SER A 118 13.07 20.30 -4.65
CA SER A 118 13.44 19.16 -5.51
C SER A 118 12.23 18.28 -5.84
N ASP A 119 11.37 17.99 -4.87
CA ASP A 119 10.19 17.15 -5.07
C ASP A 119 9.18 17.82 -6.01
N LEU A 120 8.97 19.15 -5.88
CA LEU A 120 8.14 19.91 -6.81
C LEU A 120 8.70 19.86 -8.24
N HIS A 121 9.99 20.11 -8.40
CA HIS A 121 10.64 20.03 -9.72
C HIS A 121 10.53 18.62 -10.32
N LEU A 122 10.85 17.59 -9.56
CA LEU A 122 10.74 16.21 -10.04
C LEU A 122 9.31 15.86 -10.43
N TYR A 123 8.35 16.14 -9.57
CA TYR A 123 6.96 15.78 -9.80
C TYR A 123 6.36 16.53 -11.00
N LYS A 124 6.51 17.86 -11.01
CA LYS A 124 5.88 18.72 -12.03
C LYS A 124 6.64 18.73 -13.36
N ASP A 125 7.97 18.91 -13.29
CA ASP A 125 8.76 19.21 -14.49
C ASP A 125 9.39 17.96 -15.11
N VAL A 126 9.80 16.97 -14.30
CA VAL A 126 10.43 15.74 -14.78
C VAL A 126 9.40 14.65 -15.02
N PHE A 127 8.60 14.30 -14.00
CA PHE A 127 7.59 13.22 -14.06
C PHE A 127 6.29 13.66 -14.74
N LYS A 128 6.10 14.98 -14.99
CA LYS A 128 4.88 15.52 -15.60
C LYS A 128 3.61 15.11 -14.85
N CYS A 129 3.68 15.02 -13.53
CA CYS A 129 2.62 14.56 -12.61
C CYS A 129 2.19 13.10 -12.82
N ASP A 130 2.98 12.30 -13.52
CA ASP A 130 2.69 10.90 -13.83
C ASP A 130 3.67 9.96 -13.12
N LEU A 131 3.36 9.62 -11.87
CA LEU A 131 4.14 8.65 -11.08
C LEU A 131 3.93 7.22 -11.56
N ILE A 132 2.76 6.91 -12.12
CA ILE A 132 2.44 5.55 -12.59
C ILE A 132 3.38 5.15 -13.72
N SER A 133 3.59 6.02 -14.69
CA SER A 133 4.55 5.79 -15.78
C SER A 133 5.98 5.65 -15.29
N GLN A 134 6.36 6.32 -14.17
CA GLN A 134 7.68 6.15 -13.59
C GLN A 134 7.86 4.74 -13.01
N PHE A 135 6.88 4.22 -12.25
CA PHE A 135 6.90 2.84 -11.77
C PHE A 135 6.86 1.84 -12.93
N LYS A 136 6.01 2.09 -13.93
CA LYS A 136 5.93 1.25 -15.13
C LYS A 136 7.28 1.15 -15.86
N HIS A 137 8.03 2.25 -15.95
CA HIS A 137 9.37 2.24 -16.53
C HIS A 137 10.28 1.20 -15.84
N PHE A 138 10.34 1.17 -14.51
CA PHE A 138 11.14 0.19 -13.78
C PHE A 138 10.63 -1.25 -13.97
N GLN A 139 9.33 -1.43 -14.17
CA GLN A 139 8.78 -2.72 -14.56
C GLN A 139 9.20 -3.13 -15.97
N ASP A 140 9.18 -2.20 -16.93
CA ASP A 140 9.51 -2.49 -18.33
C ASP A 140 11.00 -2.83 -18.50
N ILE A 141 11.89 -2.25 -17.69
CA ILE A 141 13.32 -2.64 -17.68
C ILE A 141 13.62 -3.86 -16.81
N GLY A 142 12.63 -4.45 -16.15
CA GLY A 142 12.71 -5.73 -15.45
C GLY A 142 13.32 -5.71 -14.05
N VAL A 143 13.50 -4.54 -13.41
CA VAL A 143 14.00 -4.45 -12.03
C VAL A 143 12.87 -4.41 -11.00
N LEU A 144 11.64 -4.05 -11.42
CA LEU A 144 10.44 -4.01 -10.60
C LEU A 144 9.39 -4.96 -11.16
N GLU A 145 8.81 -5.80 -10.33
CA GLU A 145 7.55 -6.48 -10.61
C GLU A 145 6.40 -5.72 -9.96
N ILE A 146 5.39 -5.31 -10.73
CA ILE A 146 4.17 -4.73 -10.17
C ILE A 146 3.08 -5.79 -10.15
N ILE A 147 2.40 -5.96 -9.02
CA ILE A 147 1.25 -6.84 -8.83
C ILE A 147 0.01 -6.03 -8.46
N THR A 148 -1.17 -6.64 -8.61
CA THR A 148 -2.44 -6.00 -8.28
C THR A 148 -2.88 -6.27 -6.84
N CYS A 149 -4.07 -5.76 -6.51
CA CYS A 149 -4.79 -6.01 -5.26
C CYS A 149 -6.30 -6.14 -5.55
N GLY A 150 -7.11 -6.39 -4.52
CA GLY A 150 -8.57 -6.24 -4.62
C GLY A 150 -8.97 -4.80 -4.99
N ALA A 151 -10.10 -4.65 -5.68
CA ALA A 151 -10.56 -3.38 -6.25
C ALA A 151 -10.48 -2.19 -5.28
N THR A 152 -10.96 -2.36 -4.06
CA THR A 152 -10.95 -1.34 -3.01
C THR A 152 -10.35 -1.86 -1.71
N HIS A 153 -9.46 -2.83 -1.79
CA HIS A 153 -8.87 -3.45 -0.60
C HIS A 153 -9.91 -4.10 0.32
N GLY A 154 -10.99 -4.68 -0.23
CA GLY A 154 -12.01 -5.36 0.57
C GLY A 154 -11.49 -6.66 1.19
N PHE A 155 -11.74 -6.91 2.47
CA PHE A 155 -11.23 -8.09 3.19
C PHE A 155 -11.98 -9.38 2.78
N PHE A 156 -11.40 -10.18 1.89
CA PHE A 156 -12.03 -11.32 1.24
C PHE A 156 -12.64 -12.34 2.19
N PRO A 157 -11.99 -12.74 3.30
CA PRO A 157 -12.55 -13.76 4.20
C PRO A 157 -13.94 -13.43 4.76
N ILE A 158 -14.26 -12.14 4.95
CA ILE A 158 -15.57 -11.71 5.43
C ILE A 158 -16.53 -11.42 4.26
N LEU A 159 -16.03 -10.85 3.17
CA LEU A 159 -16.85 -10.56 1.98
C LEU A 159 -17.37 -11.82 1.29
N TYR A 160 -16.72 -12.96 1.47
CA TYR A 160 -17.07 -14.22 0.83
C TYR A 160 -18.44 -14.78 1.26
N VAL A 161 -19.12 -14.22 2.23
CA VAL A 161 -20.54 -14.50 2.51
C VAL A 161 -21.38 -14.36 1.24
N ASN A 162 -21.01 -13.40 0.36
CA ASN A 162 -21.49 -13.35 -1.01
C ASN A 162 -20.27 -13.45 -1.95
N GLU A 163 -20.04 -14.63 -2.51
CA GLU A 163 -18.85 -14.91 -3.34
C GLU A 163 -18.69 -13.98 -4.54
N LYS A 164 -19.80 -13.45 -5.10
CA LYS A 164 -19.76 -12.54 -6.25
C LYS A 164 -19.16 -11.18 -5.89
N THR A 165 -19.23 -10.76 -4.64
CA THR A 165 -18.56 -9.55 -4.19
C THR A 165 -17.03 -9.70 -4.18
N VAL A 166 -16.52 -10.88 -3.80
CA VAL A 166 -15.09 -11.19 -3.89
C VAL A 166 -14.65 -11.32 -5.35
N LYS A 167 -15.46 -11.99 -6.18
CA LYS A 167 -15.24 -12.04 -7.64
C LYS A 167 -15.10 -10.63 -8.23
N ALA A 168 -16.00 -9.71 -7.88
CA ALA A 168 -15.96 -8.33 -8.34
C ALA A 168 -14.70 -7.58 -7.88
N GLN A 169 -14.29 -7.77 -6.62
CA GLN A 169 -13.05 -7.19 -6.09
C GLN A 169 -11.81 -7.65 -6.88
N ILE A 170 -11.72 -8.93 -7.21
CA ILE A 170 -10.59 -9.48 -7.99
C ILE A 170 -10.63 -8.97 -9.43
N ALA A 171 -11.78 -9.06 -10.08
CA ALA A 171 -11.93 -8.69 -11.49
C ALA A 171 -11.64 -7.22 -11.77
N VAL A 172 -12.20 -6.31 -10.95
CA VAL A 172 -11.96 -4.86 -11.09
C VAL A 172 -10.51 -4.53 -10.76
N GLY A 173 -9.90 -5.24 -9.79
CA GLY A 173 -8.47 -5.11 -9.49
C GLY A 173 -7.60 -5.46 -10.69
N VAL A 174 -7.85 -6.61 -11.33
CA VAL A 174 -7.13 -7.04 -12.54
C VAL A 174 -7.39 -6.10 -13.72
N GLN A 175 -8.63 -5.66 -13.92
CA GLN A 175 -8.98 -4.71 -14.98
C GLN A 175 -8.24 -3.37 -14.82
N THR A 176 -8.21 -2.84 -13.60
CA THR A 176 -7.50 -1.59 -13.30
C THR A 176 -5.99 -1.73 -13.55
N TYR A 177 -5.39 -2.84 -13.13
CA TYR A 177 -3.99 -3.11 -13.41
C TYR A 177 -3.71 -3.13 -14.92
N LYS A 178 -4.53 -3.84 -15.71
CA LYS A 178 -4.41 -3.89 -17.18
C LYS A 178 -4.50 -2.52 -17.83
N LYS A 179 -5.38 -1.66 -17.33
CA LYS A 179 -5.53 -0.28 -17.81
C LYS A 179 -4.23 0.50 -17.68
N TYR A 180 -3.58 0.45 -16.53
CA TYR A 180 -2.38 1.25 -16.27
C TYR A 180 -1.08 0.62 -16.79
N PHE A 181 -0.94 -0.69 -16.72
CA PHE A 181 0.32 -1.38 -17.04
C PHE A 181 0.30 -2.14 -18.38
N GLY A 182 -0.85 -2.26 -19.04
CA GLY A 182 -0.97 -2.83 -20.39
C GLY A 182 -0.75 -4.35 -20.47
N LYS A 183 -0.65 -5.05 -19.34
CA LYS A 183 -0.41 -6.49 -19.29
C LYS A 183 -1.22 -7.17 -18.17
N GLN A 184 -1.28 -8.50 -18.18
CA GLN A 184 -1.90 -9.30 -17.12
C GLN A 184 -1.02 -9.26 -15.86
N PRO A 185 -1.58 -8.98 -14.66
CA PRO A 185 -0.83 -9.18 -13.41
C PRO A 185 -0.65 -10.67 -13.15
N ARG A 186 0.56 -11.09 -12.76
CA ARG A 186 0.82 -12.48 -12.37
C ARG A 186 0.47 -12.71 -10.91
N GLY A 187 0.75 -11.74 -10.06
CA GLY A 187 0.47 -11.80 -8.62
C GLY A 187 -0.64 -10.85 -8.18
N ILE A 188 -1.21 -11.18 -7.02
CA ILE A 188 -2.13 -10.33 -6.29
C ILE A 188 -1.72 -10.28 -4.82
N TRP A 189 -1.70 -9.08 -4.26
CA TRP A 189 -1.73 -8.89 -2.82
C TRP A 189 -3.17 -9.06 -2.36
N LEU A 190 -3.46 -10.13 -1.63
CA LEU A 190 -4.76 -10.26 -1.00
C LEU A 190 -4.89 -9.19 0.09
N PRO A 191 -5.98 -8.41 0.11
CA PRO A 191 -6.17 -7.41 1.15
C PRO A 191 -5.90 -8.00 2.54
N GLU A 192 -4.97 -7.38 3.28
CA GLU A 192 -4.53 -7.80 4.62
C GLU A 192 -3.91 -9.22 4.69
N CYS A 193 -3.36 -9.70 3.58
CA CYS A 193 -2.98 -11.12 3.40
C CYS A 193 -4.13 -12.09 3.75
N GLY A 194 -5.38 -11.63 3.62
CA GLY A 194 -6.59 -12.37 3.98
C GLY A 194 -6.90 -13.49 2.99
N TYR A 195 -6.57 -14.73 3.36
CA TYR A 195 -6.75 -15.91 2.51
C TYR A 195 -7.82 -16.85 3.04
N ILE A 196 -8.61 -17.36 2.13
CA ILE A 196 -9.49 -18.52 2.27
C ILE A 196 -9.37 -19.37 1.00
N PRO A 197 -9.40 -20.73 1.08
CA PRO A 197 -9.21 -21.60 -0.09
C PRO A 197 -10.21 -21.36 -1.21
N GLU A 198 -11.41 -20.95 -0.87
CA GLU A 198 -12.53 -20.74 -1.79
C GLU A 198 -12.27 -19.62 -2.80
N VAL A 199 -11.30 -18.72 -2.57
CA VAL A 199 -10.97 -17.62 -3.51
C VAL A 199 -10.17 -18.10 -4.72
N ASP A 200 -9.46 -19.23 -4.63
CA ASP A 200 -8.58 -19.75 -5.66
C ASP A 200 -9.25 -19.85 -7.03
N LYS A 201 -10.54 -20.27 -7.06
CA LYS A 201 -11.32 -20.38 -8.29
C LYS A 201 -11.42 -19.05 -9.05
N TYR A 202 -11.57 -17.94 -8.31
CA TYR A 202 -11.64 -16.59 -8.92
C TYR A 202 -10.28 -16.05 -9.27
N LEU A 203 -9.27 -16.30 -8.44
CA LEU A 203 -7.90 -15.95 -8.77
C LEU A 203 -7.48 -16.60 -10.10
N LYS A 204 -7.78 -17.89 -10.26
CA LYS A 204 -7.49 -18.62 -11.49
C LYS A 204 -8.36 -18.13 -12.67
N GLU A 205 -9.65 -17.85 -12.45
CA GLU A 205 -10.57 -17.30 -13.49
C GLU A 205 -9.99 -16.01 -14.08
N PHE A 206 -9.39 -15.14 -13.25
CA PHE A 206 -8.83 -13.87 -13.67
C PHE A 206 -7.33 -13.93 -13.97
N GLY A 207 -6.74 -15.13 -14.09
CA GLY A 207 -5.37 -15.34 -14.54
C GLY A 207 -4.30 -14.92 -13.53
N ILE A 208 -4.61 -14.96 -12.25
CA ILE A 208 -3.62 -14.77 -11.18
C ILE A 208 -2.89 -16.10 -10.94
N GLU A 209 -1.58 -16.02 -10.86
CA GLU A 209 -0.70 -17.18 -10.68
C GLU A 209 -0.30 -17.36 -9.20
N TYR A 210 -0.09 -16.24 -8.47
CA TYR A 210 0.38 -16.32 -7.09
C TYR A 210 -0.21 -15.26 -6.15
N ILE A 211 -0.13 -15.62 -4.87
CA ILE A 211 -0.52 -14.79 -3.72
C ILE A 211 0.59 -14.74 -2.67
N ILE A 212 0.48 -13.78 -1.77
CA ILE A 212 1.30 -13.68 -0.55
C ILE A 212 0.42 -13.94 0.65
N THR A 213 0.87 -14.78 1.58
CA THR A 213 0.15 -15.15 2.79
C THR A 213 0.98 -14.86 4.03
N GLU A 214 0.32 -14.81 5.18
CA GLU A 214 1.00 -14.80 6.47
C GLU A 214 1.71 -16.15 6.71
N THR A 215 2.73 -16.14 7.56
CA THR A 215 3.57 -17.29 7.89
C THR A 215 2.77 -18.56 8.21
N HIS A 216 1.78 -18.45 9.10
CA HIS A 216 0.98 -19.59 9.54
C HIS A 216 0.04 -20.13 8.45
N GLY A 217 -0.31 -19.30 7.45
CA GLY A 217 -1.04 -19.73 6.26
C GLY A 217 -0.31 -20.84 5.51
N ILE A 218 1.03 -20.79 5.52
CA ILE A 218 1.89 -21.84 4.95
C ILE A 218 2.21 -22.93 5.98
N LEU A 219 2.64 -22.56 7.19
CA LEU A 219 3.08 -23.56 8.18
C LEU A 219 1.98 -24.56 8.60
N TYR A 220 0.70 -24.13 8.52
CA TYR A 220 -0.47 -24.97 8.83
C TYR A 220 -1.23 -25.42 7.58
N ALA A 221 -0.59 -25.36 6.42
CA ALA A 221 -1.16 -25.91 5.19
C ALA A 221 -1.27 -27.45 5.26
N ASP A 222 -2.21 -28.01 4.51
CA ASP A 222 -2.48 -29.44 4.46
C ASP A 222 -2.26 -29.98 3.04
N PRO A 223 -1.35 -30.97 2.86
CA PRO A 223 -0.38 -31.52 3.82
C PRO A 223 0.68 -30.49 4.23
N THR A 224 1.28 -30.67 5.40
CA THR A 224 2.31 -29.77 5.93
C THR A 224 3.46 -29.59 4.93
N PRO A 225 3.84 -28.35 4.61
CA PRO A 225 4.93 -28.07 3.66
C PRO A 225 6.30 -28.53 4.20
N VAL A 226 7.03 -29.30 3.37
CA VAL A 226 8.34 -29.85 3.73
C VAL A 226 9.37 -28.77 4.05
N TYR A 227 9.29 -27.63 3.35
CA TYR A 227 10.26 -26.53 3.49
C TYR A 227 9.69 -25.30 4.24
N GLY A 228 8.54 -25.45 4.92
CA GLY A 228 7.90 -24.33 5.60
C GLY A 228 7.69 -23.15 4.67
N THR A 229 8.06 -21.93 5.11
CA THR A 229 7.94 -20.69 4.31
C THR A 229 9.11 -20.45 3.35
N PHE A 230 10.11 -21.33 3.31
CA PHE A 230 11.33 -21.15 2.51
C PHE A 230 11.20 -21.65 1.06
N ALA A 231 10.08 -22.24 0.72
CA ALA A 231 9.65 -22.49 -0.65
C ALA A 231 8.13 -22.25 -0.75
N PRO A 232 7.65 -21.71 -1.88
CA PRO A 232 6.21 -21.59 -2.09
C PRO A 232 5.58 -23.00 -2.25
N ILE A 233 4.29 -23.06 -1.97
CA ILE A 233 3.42 -24.20 -2.25
C ILE A 233 2.43 -23.86 -3.34
N VAL A 234 1.86 -24.84 -4.00
CA VAL A 234 0.76 -24.64 -4.94
C VAL A 234 -0.52 -25.25 -4.38
N SER A 235 -1.60 -24.46 -4.35
CA SER A 235 -2.90 -24.95 -3.89
C SER A 235 -3.48 -25.96 -4.90
N PRO A 236 -4.44 -26.82 -4.48
CA PRO A 236 -5.18 -27.68 -5.41
C PRO A 236 -5.90 -26.88 -6.53
N GLY A 237 -6.22 -25.61 -6.28
CA GLY A 237 -6.76 -24.67 -7.28
C GLY A 237 -5.73 -24.20 -8.30
N GLY A 238 -4.44 -24.48 -8.10
CA GLY A 238 -3.33 -24.10 -8.98
C GLY A 238 -2.80 -22.71 -8.72
N ILE A 239 -3.02 -22.14 -7.53
CA ILE A 239 -2.50 -20.84 -7.11
C ILE A 239 -1.25 -21.06 -6.25
N VAL A 240 -0.15 -20.42 -6.62
CA VAL A 240 1.10 -20.47 -5.84
C VAL A 240 1.00 -19.54 -4.63
N ALA A 241 1.32 -20.03 -3.44
CA ALA A 241 1.30 -19.24 -2.21
C ALA A 241 2.71 -19.12 -1.62
N PHE A 242 3.15 -17.87 -1.46
CA PHE A 242 4.39 -17.51 -0.77
C PHE A 242 4.10 -17.11 0.67
N GLY A 243 4.85 -17.66 1.61
CA GLY A 243 4.72 -17.32 3.03
C GLY A 243 5.69 -16.24 3.47
N ARG A 244 5.20 -15.31 4.30
CA ARG A 244 6.00 -14.28 4.96
C ARG A 244 7.07 -14.90 5.85
N ASP A 245 8.32 -14.39 5.81
CA ASP A 245 9.36 -14.73 6.75
C ASP A 245 9.26 -13.89 8.03
N ILE A 246 9.14 -14.56 9.17
CA ILE A 246 8.99 -13.88 10.49
C ILE A 246 10.26 -13.12 10.86
N GLY A 247 11.44 -13.68 10.56
CA GLY A 247 12.72 -13.10 10.97
C GLY A 247 12.95 -11.74 10.35
N SER A 248 12.82 -11.63 9.03
CA SER A 248 12.95 -10.38 8.29
C SER A 248 11.86 -9.37 8.68
N SER A 249 10.64 -9.86 8.90
CA SER A 249 9.52 -9.00 9.27
C SER A 249 9.73 -8.31 10.62
N ARG A 250 10.16 -9.05 11.64
CA ARG A 250 10.42 -8.48 12.98
C ARG A 250 11.53 -7.43 12.98
N GLN A 251 12.55 -7.59 12.13
CA GLN A 251 13.66 -6.63 12.03
C GLN A 251 13.22 -5.26 11.49
N VAL A 252 12.14 -5.20 10.71
CA VAL A 252 11.70 -3.99 10.02
C VAL A 252 10.38 -3.44 10.59
N TRP A 253 9.40 -4.29 10.94
CA TRP A 253 8.09 -3.83 11.40
C TRP A 253 8.05 -3.28 12.82
N SER A 254 8.94 -3.74 13.71
CA SER A 254 8.83 -3.39 15.11
C SER A 254 9.38 -1.99 15.38
N SER A 255 8.56 -1.07 15.82
CA SER A 255 8.98 0.24 16.33
C SER A 255 9.75 0.16 17.66
N VAL A 256 9.73 -0.99 18.32
CA VAL A 256 10.41 -1.20 19.63
C VAL A 256 11.72 -1.98 19.46
N ASN A 257 11.70 -3.05 18.66
CA ASN A 257 12.83 -3.97 18.49
C ASN A 257 13.37 -3.98 17.04
N GLY A 258 12.67 -3.33 16.11
CA GLY A 258 13.06 -3.22 14.71
C GLY A 258 13.89 -1.99 14.42
N TYR A 259 14.41 -1.94 13.21
CA TYR A 259 15.24 -0.82 12.76
C TYR A 259 14.57 0.55 12.87
N PRO A 260 13.27 0.71 12.53
CA PRO A 260 12.60 2.02 12.58
C PRO A 260 12.62 2.70 13.95
N GLY A 261 12.86 1.94 15.03
CA GLY A 261 12.95 2.47 16.39
C GLY A 261 14.35 2.97 16.80
N ASP A 262 15.33 3.04 15.89
CA ASP A 262 16.68 3.55 16.20
C ASP A 262 16.64 4.99 16.69
N TYR A 263 17.34 5.26 17.78
CA TYR A 263 17.34 6.57 18.45
C TYR A 263 17.88 7.72 17.59
N ASN A 264 18.60 7.43 16.53
CA ASN A 264 19.15 8.42 15.61
C ASN A 264 18.18 8.78 14.48
N TYR A 265 17.11 8.01 14.28
CA TYR A 265 16.16 8.26 13.21
C TYR A 265 15.21 9.40 13.52
N ARG A 266 14.61 9.96 12.46
CA ARG A 266 13.66 11.06 12.55
C ARG A 266 12.44 10.65 13.38
N GLU A 267 12.12 11.47 14.40
CA GLU A 267 10.90 11.29 15.20
C GLU A 267 9.65 11.50 14.34
N PHE A 268 8.71 10.57 14.41
CA PHE A 268 7.49 10.62 13.62
C PHE A 268 6.49 11.65 14.14
N TYR A 269 6.29 11.71 15.46
CA TYR A 269 5.22 12.50 16.08
C TYR A 269 5.57 13.97 16.28
N ARG A 270 6.84 14.35 16.34
CA ARG A 270 7.29 15.73 16.51
C ARG A 270 7.41 16.43 15.17
N ASP A 271 6.48 17.34 14.91
CA ASP A 271 6.33 18.08 13.63
C ASP A 271 6.00 19.54 13.93
N ILE A 272 6.52 20.49 13.16
CA ILE A 272 6.22 21.91 13.38
C ILE A 272 4.74 22.24 13.25
N GLY A 273 3.95 21.43 12.56
CA GLY A 273 2.50 21.54 12.52
C GLY A 273 1.84 21.47 13.90
N TYR A 274 2.47 20.75 14.83
CA TYR A 274 2.05 20.62 16.23
C TYR A 274 2.90 21.46 17.19
N ASP A 275 4.21 21.56 16.94
CA ASP A 275 5.17 22.19 17.87
C ASP A 275 5.24 23.70 17.73
N ALA A 276 4.91 24.27 16.56
CA ALA A 276 4.98 25.71 16.33
C ALA A 276 3.77 26.47 16.91
N ASP A 277 3.95 27.79 17.09
CA ASP A 277 2.84 28.68 17.46
C ASP A 277 1.67 28.53 16.48
N TYR A 278 0.43 28.58 17.00
CA TYR A 278 -0.75 28.31 16.20
C TYR A 278 -0.98 29.36 15.11
N ASP A 279 -0.83 30.65 15.43
CA ASP A 279 -1.03 31.71 14.45
C ASP A 279 0.02 31.70 13.34
N TYR A 280 1.24 31.26 13.67
CA TYR A 280 2.29 31.06 12.71
C TYR A 280 2.02 29.92 11.74
N ILE A 281 1.53 28.75 12.25
CA ILE A 281 1.35 27.55 11.44
C ILE A 281 -0.01 27.45 10.76
N LYS A 282 -1.02 28.17 11.27
CA LYS A 282 -2.41 28.14 10.79
C LYS A 282 -2.58 28.23 9.27
N PRO A 283 -1.81 29.04 8.50
CA PRO A 283 -1.93 29.08 7.04
C PRO A 283 -1.49 27.81 6.32
N TYR A 284 -0.82 26.90 7.00
CA TYR A 284 -0.18 25.69 6.45
C TYR A 284 -0.78 24.38 6.98
N ILE A 285 -1.74 24.46 7.90
CA ILE A 285 -2.48 23.30 8.44
C ILE A 285 -3.86 23.19 7.77
N ALA A 286 -4.68 22.22 8.19
CA ALA A 286 -5.97 21.97 7.57
C ALA A 286 -6.90 23.19 7.58
N HIS A 287 -7.74 23.31 6.57
CA HIS A 287 -8.67 24.43 6.36
C HIS A 287 -9.58 24.73 7.57
N ASN A 288 -9.98 23.69 8.31
CA ASN A 288 -10.79 23.80 9.52
C ASN A 288 -9.99 24.22 10.76
N GLY A 289 -8.69 24.54 10.62
CA GLY A 289 -7.81 24.90 11.71
C GLY A 289 -7.31 23.73 12.55
N VAL A 290 -7.57 22.50 12.15
CA VAL A 290 -7.00 21.31 12.80
C VAL A 290 -5.52 21.20 12.45
N ARG A 291 -4.68 20.98 13.48
CA ARG A 291 -3.25 20.76 13.27
C ARG A 291 -3.00 19.47 12.53
N VAL A 292 -2.08 19.49 11.57
CA VAL A 292 -1.67 18.34 10.77
C VAL A 292 -0.15 18.26 10.68
N HIS A 293 0.36 17.13 10.26
CA HIS A 293 1.77 17.00 9.91
C HIS A 293 2.09 17.84 8.67
N THR A 294 3.18 18.60 8.75
CA THR A 294 3.76 19.35 7.62
C THR A 294 4.90 18.60 6.96
N GLY A 295 5.38 17.52 7.60
CA GLY A 295 6.58 16.79 7.21
C GLY A 295 7.89 17.49 7.59
N ILE A 296 7.85 18.71 8.15
CA ILE A 296 9.03 19.42 8.67
C ILE A 296 9.23 19.01 10.13
N LYS A 297 10.22 18.16 10.37
CA LYS A 297 10.45 17.50 11.65
C LYS A 297 11.90 17.67 12.07
N TYR A 298 12.14 18.29 13.22
CA TYR A 298 13.47 18.66 13.67
C TYR A 298 14.10 17.72 14.69
N TYR A 299 13.32 16.75 15.19
CA TYR A 299 13.75 15.90 16.27
C TYR A 299 14.07 14.48 15.80
N ARG A 300 14.97 13.81 16.52
CA ARG A 300 15.20 12.37 16.42
C ARG A 300 14.45 11.63 17.52
N ILE A 301 14.32 10.32 17.38
CA ILE A 301 13.61 9.47 18.36
C ILE A 301 14.22 9.61 19.75
N THR A 302 15.55 9.70 19.87
CA THR A 302 16.28 9.95 21.12
C THR A 302 16.11 8.84 22.17
N GLY A 303 14.96 8.16 22.20
CA GLY A 303 14.57 7.14 23.15
C GLY A 303 13.19 7.40 23.76
N LYS A 304 12.87 6.70 24.85
CA LYS A 304 11.61 6.83 25.59
C LYS A 304 11.65 8.08 26.49
N THR A 305 11.63 9.26 25.91
CA THR A 305 11.68 10.55 26.60
C THR A 305 10.88 11.60 25.85
N GLU A 306 10.28 12.53 26.56
CA GLU A 306 9.64 13.72 25.99
C GLU A 306 10.67 14.77 25.54
N ASN A 307 11.84 14.79 26.16
CA ASN A 307 12.93 15.69 25.79
C ASN A 307 13.69 15.09 24.61
N LYS A 308 13.28 15.46 23.41
CA LYS A 308 13.89 14.98 22.16
C LYS A 308 15.08 15.86 21.75
N ASP A 309 16.17 15.24 21.32
CA ASP A 309 17.29 15.91 20.69
C ASP A 309 17.03 16.21 19.21
N TYR A 310 17.77 17.14 18.65
CA TYR A 310 17.64 17.45 17.24
C TYR A 310 18.14 16.31 16.34
N TYR A 311 17.45 16.15 15.21
CA TYR A 311 17.77 15.17 14.19
C TYR A 311 19.14 15.47 13.55
N ASN A 312 19.92 14.43 13.30
CA ASN A 312 21.21 14.52 12.65
C ASN A 312 21.27 13.57 11.46
N LEU A 313 21.31 14.15 10.25
CA LEU A 313 21.33 13.41 8.99
C LEU A 313 22.50 12.42 8.88
N GLN A 314 23.68 12.77 9.43
CA GLN A 314 24.83 11.87 9.35
C GLN A 314 24.67 10.67 10.28
N TRP A 315 24.24 10.89 11.52
CA TRP A 315 24.01 9.79 12.47
C TRP A 315 22.93 8.83 11.99
N ALA A 316 21.88 9.37 11.33
CA ALA A 316 20.86 8.55 10.71
C ALA A 316 21.42 7.68 9.57
N LYS A 317 22.29 8.26 8.71
CA LYS A 317 22.98 7.50 7.65
C LYS A 317 23.87 6.40 8.21
N ASP A 318 24.65 6.70 9.25
CA ASP A 318 25.53 5.72 9.90
C ASP A 318 24.70 4.55 10.49
N SER A 319 23.51 4.86 11.07
CA SER A 319 22.58 3.83 11.55
C SER A 319 22.00 3.00 10.40
N VAL A 320 21.64 3.61 9.28
CA VAL A 320 21.17 2.92 8.08
C VAL A 320 22.21 1.93 7.56
N GLU A 321 23.46 2.36 7.42
CA GLU A 321 24.56 1.52 6.91
C GLU A 321 24.82 0.32 7.82
N ARG A 322 24.86 0.54 9.13
CA ARG A 322 24.99 -0.53 10.14
C ARG A 322 23.83 -1.53 10.05
N GLN A 323 22.59 -1.05 9.95
CA GLN A 323 21.40 -1.90 9.93
C GLN A 323 21.21 -2.63 8.60
N ALA A 324 21.57 -2.02 7.48
CA ALA A 324 21.61 -2.69 6.18
C ALA A 324 22.64 -3.84 6.20
N GLY A 325 23.82 -3.60 6.81
CA GLY A 325 24.82 -4.65 7.04
C GLY A 325 24.28 -5.77 7.91
N HIS A 326 23.65 -5.46 9.04
CA HIS A 326 23.07 -6.45 9.93
C HIS A 326 21.96 -7.29 9.25
N PHE A 327 21.08 -6.67 8.47
CA PHE A 327 20.05 -7.41 7.71
C PHE A 327 20.67 -8.35 6.68
N PHE A 328 21.68 -7.85 5.95
CA PHE A 328 22.44 -8.61 4.97
C PHE A 328 23.08 -9.87 5.61
N ASP A 329 23.78 -9.70 6.74
CA ASP A 329 24.43 -10.80 7.44
C ASP A 329 23.41 -11.83 7.96
N CYS A 330 22.29 -11.36 8.53
CA CYS A 330 21.21 -12.24 8.99
C CYS A 330 20.62 -13.06 7.84
N ARG A 331 20.36 -12.46 6.68
CA ARG A 331 19.83 -13.21 5.52
C ARG A 331 20.87 -14.17 4.93
N ASN A 332 22.13 -13.78 4.92
CA ASN A 332 23.21 -14.63 4.45
C ASN A 332 23.36 -15.89 5.32
N MET A 333 23.38 -15.73 6.65
CA MET A 333 23.42 -16.85 7.59
C MET A 333 22.15 -17.73 7.50
N GLN A 334 20.97 -17.11 7.36
CA GLN A 334 19.71 -17.85 7.26
C GLN A 334 19.69 -18.74 6.01
N ILE A 335 20.07 -18.20 4.85
CA ILE A 335 20.14 -18.96 3.59
C ILE A 335 21.20 -20.04 3.66
N GLU A 336 22.38 -19.75 4.22
CA GLU A 336 23.44 -20.75 4.40
C GLU A 336 22.95 -21.95 5.20
N ASN A 337 22.25 -21.70 6.31
CA ASN A 337 21.74 -22.75 7.18
C ASN A 337 20.62 -23.57 6.54
N ILE A 338 19.66 -22.89 5.88
CA ILE A 338 18.46 -23.54 5.35
C ILE A 338 18.78 -24.34 4.07
N SER A 339 19.62 -23.81 3.20
CA SER A 339 19.95 -24.43 1.91
C SER A 339 20.53 -25.84 2.04
N GLN A 340 21.12 -26.19 3.20
CA GLN A 340 21.66 -27.52 3.47
C GLN A 340 20.57 -28.61 3.56
N TYR A 341 19.34 -28.22 3.87
CA TYR A 341 18.20 -29.14 4.08
C TYR A 341 17.22 -29.13 2.92
N MET A 342 17.51 -28.40 1.83
CA MET A 342 16.61 -28.23 0.70
C MET A 342 17.22 -28.76 -0.59
N ASN A 343 16.40 -29.40 -1.41
CA ASN A 343 16.81 -29.88 -2.74
C ASN A 343 16.73 -28.79 -3.82
N LYS A 344 16.23 -27.60 -3.46
CA LYS A 344 16.15 -26.40 -4.30
C LYS A 344 16.58 -25.15 -3.50
N PRO A 345 17.03 -24.08 -4.14
CA PRO A 345 17.39 -22.86 -3.44
C PRO A 345 16.21 -22.27 -2.68
N PRO A 346 16.35 -21.95 -1.37
CA PRO A 346 15.32 -21.28 -0.59
C PRO A 346 15.02 -19.87 -1.12
N ILE A 347 13.80 -19.42 -0.87
CA ILE A 347 13.39 -18.02 -1.00
C ILE A 347 12.93 -17.48 0.35
N ILE A 348 13.46 -16.34 0.76
CA ILE A 348 13.01 -15.60 1.94
C ILE A 348 12.14 -14.45 1.45
N LEU A 349 10.84 -14.53 1.74
CA LEU A 349 9.89 -13.48 1.35
C LEU A 349 9.76 -12.42 2.44
N CYS A 350 9.99 -11.17 2.07
CA CYS A 350 10.01 -10.00 2.94
C CYS A 350 8.89 -9.01 2.52
N PRO A 351 7.62 -9.25 2.91
CA PRO A 351 6.50 -8.39 2.58
C PRO A 351 6.32 -7.29 3.63
N TYR A 352 6.11 -6.05 3.17
CA TYR A 352 5.94 -4.86 4.00
C TYR A 352 4.96 -3.89 3.34
N ASP A 353 4.35 -3.00 4.13
CA ASP A 353 3.71 -1.81 3.56
C ASP A 353 4.77 -0.88 2.94
N ALA A 354 4.48 -0.35 1.77
CA ALA A 354 5.39 0.57 1.10
C ALA A 354 5.56 1.87 1.89
N GLU A 355 4.48 2.35 2.52
CA GLU A 355 4.43 3.60 3.29
C GLU A 355 5.24 3.51 4.60
N LEU A 356 5.58 2.29 5.04
CA LEU A 356 6.58 2.10 6.09
C LEU A 356 7.91 2.73 5.67
N TYR A 357 8.31 2.57 4.40
CA TYR A 357 9.56 3.11 3.85
C TYR A 357 9.38 4.57 3.41
N GLY A 358 9.66 5.50 4.33
CA GLY A 358 9.66 6.93 4.10
C GLY A 358 8.66 7.69 4.94
N HIS A 359 7.40 7.25 5.02
CA HIS A 359 6.42 7.93 5.85
C HIS A 359 6.59 7.56 7.34
N TRP A 360 6.44 6.28 7.69
CA TRP A 360 6.63 5.82 9.08
C TRP A 360 8.10 5.72 9.50
N TRP A 361 8.94 5.26 8.59
CA TRP A 361 10.40 5.16 8.74
C TRP A 361 11.08 5.99 7.66
N TYR A 362 11.40 7.23 8.02
CA TYR A 362 11.90 8.23 7.07
C TYR A 362 13.15 7.78 6.31
N GLU A 363 14.03 7.06 6.96
CA GLU A 363 15.26 6.54 6.40
C GLU A 363 15.08 5.25 5.59
N GLY A 364 13.88 4.67 5.62
CA GLY A 364 13.57 3.39 4.97
C GLY A 364 13.92 3.31 3.48
N PRO A 365 13.62 4.31 2.63
CA PRO A 365 14.03 4.29 1.23
C PRO A 365 15.55 4.26 1.07
N TYR A 366 16.30 5.00 1.89
CA TYR A 366 17.75 4.99 1.85
C TYR A 366 18.34 3.67 2.37
N TRP A 367 17.66 3.03 3.33
CA TRP A 367 18.02 1.69 3.80
C TRP A 367 17.89 0.65 2.68
N LEU A 368 16.80 0.64 1.91
CA LEU A 368 16.64 -0.24 0.75
C LEU A 368 17.74 -0.02 -0.28
N TYR A 369 18.03 1.23 -0.62
CA TYR A 369 19.10 1.58 -1.54
C TYR A 369 20.46 1.03 -1.06
N THR A 370 20.80 1.26 0.19
CA THR A 370 22.06 0.83 0.80
C THR A 370 22.15 -0.71 0.84
N LEU A 371 21.07 -1.37 1.22
CA LEU A 371 21.01 -2.83 1.26
C LEU A 371 21.15 -3.46 -0.13
N PHE A 372 20.49 -2.93 -1.14
CA PHE A 372 20.56 -3.48 -2.50
C PHE A 372 21.96 -3.30 -3.11
N LYS A 373 22.61 -2.16 -2.85
CA LYS A 373 24.03 -1.98 -3.21
C LYS A 373 24.91 -3.02 -2.53
N LYS A 374 24.71 -3.23 -1.23
CA LYS A 374 25.50 -4.21 -0.47
C LYS A 374 25.31 -5.63 -1.02
N ILE A 375 24.08 -6.03 -1.34
CA ILE A 375 23.79 -7.34 -1.94
C ILE A 375 24.45 -7.51 -3.32
N TYR A 376 24.58 -6.43 -4.08
CA TYR A 376 25.19 -6.45 -5.41
C TYR A 376 26.73 -6.50 -5.37
N TYR A 377 27.34 -5.68 -4.52
CA TYR A 377 28.82 -5.50 -4.49
C TYR A 377 29.54 -6.47 -3.55
N ASP A 378 28.90 -6.84 -2.43
CA ASP A 378 29.54 -7.70 -1.44
C ASP A 378 29.36 -9.18 -1.76
N ASP A 379 30.26 -10.02 -1.25
CA ASP A 379 30.13 -11.47 -1.40
C ASP A 379 29.07 -12.02 -0.45
N CYS A 380 28.06 -12.67 -1.01
CA CYS A 380 26.96 -13.28 -0.27
C CYS A 380 26.45 -14.55 -0.95
N ASN A 381 25.68 -15.35 -0.23
CA ASN A 381 25.13 -16.62 -0.71
C ASN A 381 23.78 -16.48 -1.42
N PHE A 382 23.25 -15.27 -1.60
CA PHE A 382 21.91 -15.06 -2.16
C PHE A 382 21.88 -13.96 -3.23
N LYS A 383 20.75 -13.89 -3.95
CA LYS A 383 20.40 -12.80 -4.86
C LYS A 383 19.01 -12.30 -4.56
N LEU A 384 18.71 -11.08 -4.99
CA LEU A 384 17.34 -10.59 -5.07
C LEU A 384 16.60 -11.27 -6.22
N ILE A 385 15.31 -11.55 -6.03
CA ILE A 385 14.43 -12.17 -7.01
C ILE A 385 12.99 -11.69 -6.82
N THR A 386 12.20 -11.64 -7.88
CA THR A 386 10.76 -11.47 -7.77
C THR A 386 10.07 -12.84 -7.60
N PRO A 387 8.85 -12.90 -7.03
CA PRO A 387 8.08 -14.13 -6.95
C PRO A 387 7.87 -14.79 -8.31
N SER A 388 7.56 -13.99 -9.36
CA SER A 388 7.39 -14.51 -10.72
C SER A 388 8.66 -15.15 -11.27
N GLU A 389 9.82 -14.51 -11.09
CA GLU A 389 11.10 -15.10 -11.52
C GLU A 389 11.41 -16.41 -10.78
N TYR A 390 11.01 -16.51 -9.49
CA TYR A 390 11.21 -17.74 -8.74
C TYR A 390 10.30 -18.87 -9.25
N ILE A 391 9.02 -18.59 -9.54
CA ILE A 391 8.09 -19.56 -10.14
C ILE A 391 8.63 -20.09 -11.46
N ASP A 392 9.11 -19.20 -12.35
CA ASP A 392 9.64 -19.57 -13.66
C ASP A 392 10.89 -20.45 -13.56
N LYS A 393 11.74 -20.21 -12.55
CA LYS A 393 12.96 -20.99 -12.31
C LYS A 393 12.72 -22.33 -11.64
N TYR A 394 11.72 -22.41 -10.76
CA TYR A 394 11.45 -23.59 -9.91
C TYR A 394 9.96 -23.96 -9.96
N PRO A 395 9.46 -24.41 -11.13
CA PRO A 395 8.03 -24.66 -11.33
C PRO A 395 7.50 -25.87 -10.53
N GLU A 396 8.39 -26.76 -10.12
CA GLU A 396 7.99 -27.90 -9.29
C GLU A 396 7.79 -27.46 -7.84
N MET A 397 6.56 -27.55 -7.36
CA MET A 397 6.17 -27.14 -6.00
C MET A 397 5.34 -28.23 -5.34
N GLN A 398 5.40 -28.27 -4.01
CA GLN A 398 4.54 -29.15 -3.23
C GLN A 398 3.09 -28.66 -3.35
N VAL A 399 2.18 -29.61 -3.63
CA VAL A 399 0.74 -29.32 -3.57
C VAL A 399 0.29 -29.38 -2.13
N ALA A 400 -0.26 -28.29 -1.63
CA ALA A 400 -0.86 -28.20 -0.30
C ALA A 400 -1.87 -27.05 -0.25
N THR A 401 -2.95 -27.20 0.52
CA THR A 401 -3.95 -26.16 0.72
C THR A 401 -3.48 -25.21 1.82
N PRO A 402 -3.20 -23.91 1.52
CA PRO A 402 -2.84 -22.96 2.57
C PRO A 402 -3.96 -22.84 3.61
N CYS A 403 -3.58 -22.64 4.89
CA CYS A 403 -4.54 -22.43 5.95
C CYS A 403 -5.20 -21.04 5.81
N ARG A 404 -6.46 -20.92 6.27
CA ARG A 404 -7.11 -19.61 6.43
C ARG A 404 -6.27 -18.72 7.31
N SER A 405 -5.97 -17.52 6.85
CA SER A 405 -5.02 -16.62 7.52
C SER A 405 -5.23 -15.16 7.14
N SER A 406 -4.69 -14.27 7.94
CA SER A 406 -4.43 -12.88 7.61
C SER A 406 -3.21 -12.38 8.41
N TRP A 407 -2.72 -11.21 8.13
CA TRP A 407 -1.64 -10.61 8.93
C TRP A 407 -2.15 -9.72 10.08
N GLY A 408 -3.48 -9.64 10.26
CA GLY A 408 -4.10 -8.95 11.38
C GLY A 408 -3.80 -9.57 12.73
N ALA A 409 -4.28 -8.94 13.79
CA ALA A 409 -4.11 -9.41 15.17
C ALA A 409 -4.54 -10.89 15.31
N ASN A 410 -3.69 -11.68 15.94
CA ASN A 410 -3.85 -13.11 16.11
C ASN A 410 -3.87 -13.95 14.81
N GLY A 411 -3.53 -13.34 13.67
CA GLY A 411 -3.41 -14.04 12.38
C GLY A 411 -4.73 -14.32 11.65
N TYR A 412 -5.85 -13.77 12.12
CA TYR A 412 -7.18 -14.02 11.58
C TYR A 412 -8.01 -12.73 11.45
N ASN A 413 -9.34 -12.83 11.50
CA ASN A 413 -10.27 -11.75 11.14
C ASN A 413 -10.47 -10.68 12.22
N GLY A 414 -9.86 -10.81 13.41
CA GLY A 414 -10.20 -10.04 14.60
C GLY A 414 -10.13 -8.51 14.47
N VAL A 415 -9.32 -7.98 13.56
CA VAL A 415 -9.26 -6.54 13.28
C VAL A 415 -10.52 -6.08 12.53
N TRP A 416 -11.00 -6.88 11.58
CA TRP A 416 -12.11 -6.52 10.68
C TRP A 416 -13.46 -7.07 11.12
N LEU A 417 -13.49 -7.92 12.15
CA LEU A 417 -14.71 -8.44 12.75
C LEU A 417 -14.55 -8.55 14.27
N ASN A 418 -15.09 -7.57 14.97
CA ASN A 418 -15.08 -7.48 16.41
C ASN A 418 -16.24 -6.60 16.91
N PRO A 419 -16.53 -6.52 18.22
CA PRO A 419 -17.68 -5.78 18.75
C PRO A 419 -17.74 -4.28 18.41
N THR A 420 -16.63 -3.67 17.96
CA THR A 420 -16.61 -2.24 17.59
C THR A 420 -17.06 -1.99 16.16
N ASN A 421 -17.03 -3.02 15.30
CA ASN A 421 -17.29 -2.89 13.86
C ASN A 421 -18.26 -3.93 13.27
N ASP A 422 -18.72 -4.93 14.04
CA ASP A 422 -19.57 -6.04 13.56
C ASP A 422 -20.89 -5.56 12.95
N TYR A 423 -21.45 -4.46 13.46
CA TYR A 423 -22.70 -3.87 12.98
C TYR A 423 -22.63 -3.43 11.51
N VAL A 424 -21.44 -3.21 10.94
CA VAL A 424 -21.25 -2.80 9.55
C VAL A 424 -21.56 -3.94 8.57
N HIS A 425 -21.17 -5.17 8.93
CA HIS A 425 -21.22 -6.32 8.00
C HIS A 425 -22.59 -6.64 7.45
N LYS A 426 -23.66 -6.55 8.28
CA LYS A 426 -25.03 -6.75 7.80
C LYS A 426 -25.41 -5.81 6.66
N HIS A 427 -24.91 -4.57 6.69
CA HIS A 427 -25.18 -3.60 5.62
C HIS A 427 -24.40 -3.91 4.35
N LEU A 428 -23.12 -4.30 4.49
CA LEU A 428 -22.26 -4.69 3.36
C LEU A 428 -22.82 -5.94 2.65
N HIS A 429 -23.18 -6.98 3.41
CA HIS A 429 -23.75 -8.21 2.86
C HIS A 429 -25.11 -7.97 2.18
N THR A 430 -26.02 -7.22 2.82
CA THR A 430 -27.30 -6.85 2.22
C THR A 430 -27.10 -6.04 0.92
N ALA A 431 -26.15 -5.12 0.88
CA ALA A 431 -25.84 -4.35 -0.33
C ALA A 431 -25.25 -5.25 -1.43
N GLY A 432 -24.39 -6.23 -1.06
CA GLY A 432 -23.88 -7.25 -1.98
C GLY A 432 -24.98 -8.07 -2.63
N ASP A 433 -25.94 -8.59 -1.84
CA ASP A 433 -27.08 -9.37 -2.34
C ASP A 433 -27.96 -8.53 -3.27
N ARG A 434 -28.24 -7.28 -2.89
CA ARG A 434 -28.99 -6.33 -3.73
C ARG A 434 -28.27 -6.00 -5.03
N MET A 435 -26.94 -5.89 -5.02
CA MET A 435 -26.16 -5.66 -6.25
C MET A 435 -26.26 -6.86 -7.20
N CYS A 436 -26.21 -8.08 -6.68
CA CYS A 436 -26.42 -9.30 -7.45
C CYS A 436 -27.85 -9.35 -8.02
N GLU A 437 -28.87 -9.01 -7.22
CA GLU A 437 -30.26 -8.89 -7.69
C GLU A 437 -30.37 -7.89 -8.86
N LEU A 438 -29.77 -6.70 -8.72
CA LEU A 438 -29.79 -5.70 -9.80
C LEU A 438 -29.10 -6.23 -11.07
N ALA A 439 -27.94 -6.87 -10.95
CA ALA A 439 -27.21 -7.41 -12.09
C ALA A 439 -27.99 -8.51 -12.82
N GLN A 440 -28.75 -9.32 -12.10
CA GLN A 440 -29.63 -10.36 -12.67
C GLN A 440 -30.87 -9.77 -13.33
N ASN A 441 -31.51 -8.78 -12.69
CA ASN A 441 -32.80 -8.23 -13.18
C ASN A 441 -32.61 -7.25 -14.35
N TYR A 442 -31.44 -6.64 -14.49
CA TYR A 442 -31.15 -5.63 -15.51
C TYR A 442 -29.95 -5.99 -16.41
N PRO A 443 -29.90 -7.20 -17.02
CA PRO A 443 -28.71 -7.68 -17.75
C PRO A 443 -28.36 -6.84 -18.99
N ASN A 444 -29.33 -6.11 -19.55
CA ASN A 444 -29.24 -5.36 -20.81
C ASN A 444 -29.48 -3.86 -20.62
N ALA A 445 -29.29 -3.33 -19.38
CA ALA A 445 -29.47 -1.90 -19.13
C ALA A 445 -28.54 -1.04 -20.00
N LYS A 446 -29.06 0.11 -20.46
CA LYS A 446 -28.35 1.09 -21.28
C LYS A 446 -28.60 2.50 -20.76
N GLY A 447 -27.80 3.47 -21.23
CA GLY A 447 -27.99 4.89 -20.93
C GLY A 447 -27.89 5.16 -19.42
N ILE A 448 -28.84 5.95 -18.89
CA ILE A 448 -28.83 6.37 -17.50
C ILE A 448 -29.00 5.21 -16.50
N GLN A 449 -29.76 4.19 -16.87
CA GLN A 449 -29.94 3.01 -16.02
C GLN A 449 -28.63 2.23 -15.86
N GLN A 450 -27.88 2.04 -16.94
CA GLN A 450 -26.54 1.42 -16.88
C GLN A 450 -25.58 2.26 -16.04
N LYS A 451 -25.60 3.60 -16.18
CA LYS A 451 -24.76 4.49 -15.37
C LYS A 451 -25.09 4.35 -13.88
N ALA A 452 -26.36 4.35 -13.52
CA ALA A 452 -26.79 4.18 -12.13
C ALA A 452 -26.39 2.81 -11.56
N LEU A 453 -26.50 1.73 -12.34
CA LEU A 453 -26.04 0.39 -11.96
C LEU A 453 -24.54 0.31 -11.77
N ASN A 454 -23.76 0.95 -12.65
CA ASN A 454 -22.30 1.05 -12.50
C ASN A 454 -21.93 1.86 -11.27
N GLN A 455 -22.68 2.93 -10.95
CA GLN A 455 -22.45 3.71 -9.74
C GLN A 455 -22.80 2.91 -8.47
N CYS A 456 -23.90 2.11 -8.47
CA CYS A 456 -24.17 1.18 -7.39
C CYS A 456 -22.97 0.24 -7.14
N ALA A 457 -22.38 -0.31 -8.19
CA ALA A 457 -21.21 -1.19 -8.05
C ALA A 457 -19.99 -0.46 -7.44
N ARG A 458 -19.73 0.81 -7.84
CA ARG A 458 -18.67 1.64 -7.23
C ARG A 458 -18.89 1.90 -5.75
N GLU A 459 -20.11 2.33 -5.39
CA GLU A 459 -20.47 2.62 -4.00
C GLU A 459 -20.32 1.37 -3.12
N LEU A 460 -20.73 0.20 -3.61
CA LEU A 460 -20.54 -1.05 -2.88
C LEU A 460 -19.07 -1.38 -2.70
N LEU A 461 -18.26 -1.31 -3.75
CA LEU A 461 -16.81 -1.56 -3.65
C LEU A 461 -16.15 -0.59 -2.67
N LEU A 462 -16.46 0.70 -2.72
CA LEU A 462 -15.90 1.71 -1.81
C LEU A 462 -16.34 1.50 -0.36
N ALA A 463 -17.56 1.05 -0.11
CA ALA A 463 -18.03 0.69 1.23
C ALA A 463 -17.29 -0.54 1.80
N GLN A 464 -16.82 -1.45 0.95
CA GLN A 464 -16.16 -2.71 1.31
C GLN A 464 -14.68 -2.57 1.68
N SER A 465 -14.06 -1.39 1.52
CA SER A 465 -12.66 -1.18 1.89
C SER A 465 -12.39 -1.61 3.33
N SER A 466 -11.35 -2.45 3.52
CA SER A 466 -10.94 -2.95 4.84
C SER A 466 -10.46 -1.83 5.76
N ASP A 467 -9.98 -0.73 5.16
CA ASP A 467 -9.47 0.45 5.85
C ASP A 467 -10.48 1.03 6.85
N TRP A 468 -11.76 1.08 6.47
CA TRP A 468 -12.78 1.64 7.36
C TRP A 468 -12.94 0.83 8.64
N LEU A 469 -12.94 -0.48 8.54
CA LEU A 469 -13.05 -1.37 9.70
C LEU A 469 -11.77 -1.35 10.54
N PHE A 470 -10.60 -1.28 9.89
CA PHE A 470 -9.30 -1.13 10.54
C PHE A 470 -9.24 0.19 11.35
N ILE A 471 -9.61 1.32 10.75
CA ILE A 471 -9.64 2.63 11.40
C ILE A 471 -10.60 2.63 12.62
N ILE A 472 -11.79 2.03 12.49
CA ILE A 472 -12.75 1.91 13.58
C ILE A 472 -12.16 1.09 14.73
N THR A 473 -11.47 -0.01 14.43
CA THR A 473 -10.85 -0.89 15.44
C THR A 473 -9.71 -0.21 16.18
N ASN A 474 -8.86 0.52 15.45
CA ASN A 474 -7.69 1.20 16.03
C ASN A 474 -8.02 2.52 16.74
N GLY A 475 -9.23 3.04 16.56
CA GLY A 475 -9.68 4.23 17.27
C GLY A 475 -9.15 5.55 16.71
N THR A 476 -8.49 5.55 15.54
CA THR A 476 -8.00 6.76 14.87
C THR A 476 -9.00 7.21 13.81
N MET A 477 -9.37 8.51 13.79
CA MET A 477 -10.28 9.08 12.76
C MET A 477 -11.60 8.29 12.55
N VAL A 478 -12.15 7.71 13.61
CA VAL A 478 -13.32 6.82 13.60
C VAL A 478 -14.53 7.46 12.93
N ASP A 479 -14.78 8.74 13.20
CA ASP A 479 -15.94 9.46 12.65
C ASP A 479 -15.86 9.57 11.12
N TYR A 480 -14.65 9.76 10.57
CA TYR A 480 -14.45 9.76 9.13
C TYR A 480 -14.77 8.39 8.53
N ALA A 481 -14.21 7.30 9.06
CA ALA A 481 -14.48 5.96 8.57
C ALA A 481 -15.97 5.60 8.63
N LYS A 482 -16.64 5.90 9.75
CA LYS A 482 -18.10 5.72 9.88
C LYS A 482 -18.88 6.55 8.86
N LYS A 483 -18.47 7.79 8.63
CA LYS A 483 -19.08 8.68 7.62
C LYS A 483 -18.94 8.07 6.23
N ARG A 484 -17.74 7.59 5.83
CA ARG A 484 -17.49 6.98 4.51
C ARG A 484 -18.40 5.76 4.29
N ILE A 485 -18.45 4.83 5.24
CA ILE A 485 -19.34 3.66 5.16
C ILE A 485 -20.80 4.09 5.00
N LYS A 486 -21.26 5.01 5.85
CA LYS A 486 -22.64 5.51 5.83
C LYS A 486 -22.99 6.18 4.50
N ASP A 487 -22.07 7.01 3.98
CA ASP A 487 -22.28 7.73 2.72
C ASP A 487 -22.39 6.74 1.55
N HIS A 488 -21.44 5.80 1.43
CA HIS A 488 -21.45 4.82 0.34
C HIS A 488 -22.66 3.88 0.40
N ILE A 489 -22.98 3.33 1.57
CA ILE A 489 -24.18 2.48 1.73
C ILE A 489 -25.47 3.29 1.50
N GLY A 490 -25.51 4.54 1.94
CA GLY A 490 -26.66 5.44 1.71
C GLY A 490 -26.86 5.75 0.22
N ARG A 491 -25.78 6.08 -0.52
CA ARG A 491 -25.79 6.34 -1.96
C ARG A 491 -26.21 5.08 -2.73
N PHE A 492 -25.61 3.94 -2.41
CA PHE A 492 -26.00 2.64 -2.96
C PHE A 492 -27.51 2.37 -2.76
N THR A 493 -28.00 2.51 -1.53
CA THR A 493 -29.41 2.21 -1.18
C THR A 493 -30.37 3.15 -1.91
N LYS A 494 -30.04 4.44 -2.01
CA LYS A 494 -30.86 5.42 -2.74
C LYS A 494 -30.94 5.06 -4.24
N LEU A 495 -29.79 4.75 -4.86
CA LEU A 495 -29.76 4.32 -6.27
C LEU A 495 -30.51 3.00 -6.48
N TYR A 496 -30.37 2.02 -5.58
CA TYR A 496 -31.10 0.74 -5.65
C TYR A 496 -32.61 0.96 -5.76
N HIS A 497 -33.20 1.80 -4.90
CA HIS A 497 -34.61 2.11 -4.95
C HIS A 497 -34.99 2.88 -6.23
N GLN A 498 -34.21 3.89 -6.60
CA GLN A 498 -34.45 4.69 -7.82
C GLN A 498 -34.45 3.82 -9.09
N ILE A 499 -33.54 2.83 -9.17
CA ILE A 499 -33.47 1.87 -10.31
C ILE A 499 -34.72 0.98 -10.32
N LYS A 500 -35.10 0.44 -9.16
CA LYS A 500 -36.30 -0.42 -9.05
C LYS A 500 -37.59 0.32 -9.38
N ASP A 501 -37.70 1.57 -8.96
CA ASP A 501 -38.84 2.44 -9.21
C ASP A 501 -38.82 3.07 -10.62
N ASN A 502 -37.75 2.83 -11.40
CA ASN A 502 -37.49 3.47 -12.69
C ASN A 502 -37.57 5.02 -12.64
N LYS A 503 -37.05 5.61 -11.53
CA LYS A 503 -37.06 7.05 -11.25
C LYS A 503 -35.68 7.53 -10.84
N ILE A 504 -34.71 7.49 -11.77
CA ILE A 504 -33.34 7.87 -11.50
C ILE A 504 -33.23 9.40 -11.48
N ASP A 505 -32.78 9.94 -10.34
CA ASP A 505 -32.44 11.34 -10.15
C ASP A 505 -31.09 11.62 -10.84
N LYS A 506 -31.14 12.40 -11.93
CA LYS A 506 -29.97 12.68 -12.76
C LYS A 506 -28.94 13.57 -12.08
N ASP A 507 -29.39 14.53 -11.30
CA ASP A 507 -28.51 15.47 -10.61
C ASP A 507 -27.78 14.77 -9.45
N PHE A 508 -28.49 13.96 -8.69
CA PHE A 508 -27.90 13.12 -7.68
C PHE A 508 -26.88 12.13 -8.27
N LEU A 509 -27.22 11.44 -9.37
CA LEU A 509 -26.32 10.50 -10.02
C LEU A 509 -25.03 11.22 -10.47
N LYS A 510 -25.15 12.39 -11.09
CA LYS A 510 -24.01 13.19 -11.53
C LYS A 510 -23.11 13.61 -10.37
N ASP A 511 -23.70 14.10 -9.27
CA ASP A 511 -22.96 14.53 -8.06
C ASP A 511 -22.10 13.38 -7.50
N ILE A 512 -22.67 12.18 -7.38
CA ILE A 512 -21.95 11.04 -6.82
C ILE A 512 -20.96 10.39 -7.82
N GLU A 513 -21.21 10.46 -9.13
CA GLU A 513 -20.22 10.07 -10.16
C GLU A 513 -19.00 10.97 -10.13
N GLU A 514 -19.15 12.26 -9.80
CA GLU A 514 -18.05 13.20 -9.68
C GLU A 514 -17.23 12.95 -8.39
N LYS A 515 -17.90 12.70 -7.26
CA LYS A 515 -17.25 12.44 -5.96
C LYS A 515 -16.53 11.10 -5.93
N ASP A 516 -17.19 10.05 -6.39
CA ASP A 516 -16.72 8.67 -6.34
C ASP A 516 -16.38 8.16 -7.75
N CYS A 517 -15.47 8.88 -8.42
CA CYS A 517 -15.12 8.68 -9.84
C CYS A 517 -14.15 7.51 -10.10
N VAL A 518 -13.88 6.68 -9.10
CA VAL A 518 -13.04 5.48 -9.23
C VAL A 518 -13.62 4.47 -10.22
N PHE A 519 -12.78 3.72 -10.91
CA PHE A 519 -13.17 2.66 -11.86
C PHE A 519 -14.15 3.16 -12.95
N PRO A 520 -13.75 4.09 -13.81
CA PRO A 520 -14.65 4.66 -14.82
C PRO A 520 -15.19 3.62 -15.81
N GLU A 521 -14.47 2.50 -15.98
CA GLU A 521 -14.82 1.41 -16.91
C GLU A 521 -15.57 0.24 -16.23
N ILE A 522 -16.01 0.41 -14.97
CA ILE A 522 -16.70 -0.65 -14.24
C ILE A 522 -17.98 -1.10 -14.97
N ASP A 523 -18.19 -2.39 -15.04
CA ASP A 523 -19.41 -3.00 -15.52
C ASP A 523 -20.09 -3.77 -14.38
N TYR A 524 -21.26 -3.29 -13.96
CA TYR A 524 -22.06 -3.89 -12.89
C TYR A 524 -22.39 -5.38 -13.12
N ARG A 525 -22.37 -5.84 -14.38
CA ARG A 525 -22.66 -7.24 -14.74
C ARG A 525 -21.67 -8.25 -14.19
N ILE A 526 -20.56 -7.80 -13.65
CA ILE A 526 -19.60 -8.65 -12.92
C ILE A 526 -20.23 -9.32 -11.69
N TYR A 527 -21.31 -8.77 -11.16
CA TYR A 527 -22.08 -9.31 -10.05
C TYR A 527 -23.16 -10.32 -10.49
N LYS A 528 -23.26 -10.66 -11.77
CA LYS A 528 -24.25 -11.58 -12.32
C LYS A 528 -23.96 -13.06 -12.00
#